data_8d393eba479da85fbe8f4373021bc52b
#
_entry.id   8d393eba479da85fbe8f4373021bc52b
#
_cell.length_a   1.000
_cell.length_b   1.000
_cell.length_c   1.000
_cell.angle_alpha   90.00
_cell.angle_beta   90.00
_cell.angle_gamma   90.00
#
_symmetry.space_group_name_H-M   'P 1'
#
loop_
_entity.id
_entity.type
_entity.pdbx_description
1 polymer ?
#
loop_
_entity_poly.entity_id
_entity_poly.type
_entity_poly.pdbx_seq_one_letter_code
_entity_poly.pdbx_strand_id
1 'polypeptide(L)'
;MAKRTPYATEEDLKNPAQGLPAKALERINTPDLEQAVIAASDLIDSYLTNRFEMPILKWQNDLSGSCAAIAAYNLLAGRGFNPQAGSADEQVRLRYEDAIRWLKDCARGLATPAGIVDSTPAVDAGLVETESPLFNTTQKRGW
;
A
#
# COMPACT_ATOMS: atom_id res chain seq x y z
N MET A 1 11.64 -20.47 -2.24
CA MET A 1 10.46 -19.70 -1.89
C MET A 1 10.29 -18.53 -2.85
N ALA A 2 9.12 -18.37 -3.40
CA ALA A 2 8.88 -17.29 -4.35
C ALA A 2 8.87 -15.93 -3.64
N LYS A 3 9.44 -14.92 -4.29
CA LYS A 3 9.36 -13.56 -3.78
C LYS A 3 7.94 -13.05 -3.96
N ARG A 4 7.47 -12.30 -3.00
CA ARG A 4 6.19 -11.62 -3.14
C ARG A 4 6.31 -10.49 -4.16
N THR A 5 5.21 -10.11 -4.79
CA THR A 5 5.17 -8.96 -5.67
C THR A 5 4.95 -7.71 -4.83
N PRO A 6 5.89 -6.76 -4.82
CA PRO A 6 5.72 -5.54 -4.02
C PRO A 6 4.67 -4.62 -4.65
N TYR A 7 4.09 -3.73 -3.84
CA TYR A 7 3.10 -2.77 -4.32
C TYR A 7 3.71 -1.62 -5.12
N ALA A 8 5.00 -1.37 -4.95
CA ALA A 8 5.70 -0.33 -5.70
C ALA A 8 6.91 -0.94 -6.40
N THR A 9 7.34 -0.32 -7.49
CA THR A 9 8.53 -0.74 -8.22
C THR A 9 9.70 0.16 -7.88
N GLU A 10 10.89 -0.20 -8.34
CA GLU A 10 12.05 0.68 -8.22
C GLU A 10 11.80 2.01 -8.92
N GLU A 11 11.09 1.98 -10.06
CA GLU A 11 10.75 3.20 -10.78
C GLU A 11 9.92 4.14 -9.91
N ASP A 12 8.95 3.61 -9.18
CA ASP A 12 8.14 4.41 -8.27
C ASP A 12 9.00 5.03 -7.19
N LEU A 13 9.97 4.28 -6.67
CA LEU A 13 10.85 4.75 -5.61
C LEU A 13 11.83 5.82 -6.12
N LYS A 14 12.22 5.74 -7.39
CA LYS A 14 13.12 6.70 -8.00
C LYS A 14 12.40 7.99 -8.41
N ASN A 15 11.08 7.99 -8.42
CA ASN A 15 10.30 9.18 -8.75
C ASN A 15 10.32 10.15 -7.56
N PRO A 16 10.95 11.34 -7.68
CA PRO A 16 11.06 12.25 -6.53
C PRO A 16 9.71 12.75 -6.01
N ALA A 17 8.66 12.66 -6.83
CA ALA A 17 7.35 13.11 -6.40
C ALA A 17 6.70 12.19 -5.37
N GLN A 18 7.14 10.93 -5.29
CA GLN A 18 6.54 9.98 -4.35
C GLN A 18 7.55 9.11 -3.62
N GLY A 19 8.79 9.10 -4.05
CA GLY A 19 9.83 8.26 -3.48
C GLY A 19 11.01 9.07 -2.97
N LEU A 20 12.21 8.67 -3.39
CA LEU A 20 13.45 9.26 -2.90
C LEU A 20 13.85 10.50 -3.67
N PRO A 21 14.47 11.50 -3.00
CA PRO A 21 15.12 12.60 -3.69
C PRO A 21 16.27 12.07 -4.56
N ALA A 22 16.54 12.77 -5.67
CA ALA A 22 17.59 12.33 -6.60
C ALA A 22 18.96 12.17 -5.92
N LYS A 23 19.28 13.05 -4.99
CA LYS A 23 20.58 12.96 -4.29
C LYS A 23 20.70 11.71 -3.44
N ALA A 24 19.61 11.28 -2.84
CA ALA A 24 19.61 10.08 -2.02
C ALA A 24 19.83 8.83 -2.87
N LEU A 25 19.33 8.82 -4.09
CA LEU A 25 19.47 7.68 -4.99
C LEU A 25 20.91 7.38 -5.34
N GLU A 26 21.78 8.39 -5.32
CA GLU A 26 23.20 8.20 -5.64
C GLU A 26 23.93 7.33 -4.63
N ARG A 27 23.35 7.17 -3.44
CA ARG A 27 23.99 6.44 -2.34
C ARG A 27 23.33 5.12 -2.01
N ILE A 28 22.31 4.74 -2.78
CA ILE A 28 21.51 3.57 -2.45
C ILE A 28 21.61 2.55 -3.58
N ASN A 29 21.90 1.31 -3.22
CA ASN A 29 22.06 0.23 -4.17
C ASN A 29 20.71 -0.37 -4.56
N THR A 30 20.60 -0.90 -5.76
CA THR A 30 19.39 -1.55 -6.26
C THR A 30 18.85 -2.64 -5.31
N PRO A 31 19.68 -3.55 -4.76
CA PRO A 31 19.15 -4.55 -3.81
C PRO A 31 18.50 -3.92 -2.59
N ASP A 32 19.01 -2.77 -2.12
CA ASP A 32 18.41 -2.07 -0.98
C ASP A 32 17.05 -1.49 -1.34
N LEU A 33 16.90 -0.99 -2.57
CA LEU A 33 15.61 -0.50 -3.06
C LEU A 33 14.59 -1.62 -3.10
N GLU A 34 14.98 -2.79 -3.62
CA GLU A 34 14.08 -3.96 -3.67
C GLU A 34 13.64 -4.39 -2.28
N GLN A 35 14.58 -4.47 -1.35
CA GLN A 35 14.25 -4.87 0.01
C GLN A 35 13.32 -3.86 0.67
N ALA A 36 13.52 -2.58 0.43
CA ALA A 36 12.69 -1.54 1.02
C ALA A 36 11.25 -1.61 0.54
N VAL A 37 11.03 -1.85 -0.76
CA VAL A 37 9.65 -1.94 -1.27
C VAL A 37 8.97 -3.23 -0.80
N ILE A 38 9.72 -4.32 -0.64
CA ILE A 38 9.18 -5.56 -0.10
C ILE A 38 8.77 -5.37 1.36
N ALA A 39 9.64 -4.76 2.16
CA ALA A 39 9.34 -4.50 3.57
C ALA A 39 8.14 -3.56 3.72
N ALA A 40 8.07 -2.51 2.90
CA ALA A 40 6.93 -1.59 2.91
C ALA A 40 5.64 -2.31 2.53
N SER A 41 5.70 -3.21 1.56
CA SER A 41 4.54 -4.00 1.15
C SER A 41 4.06 -4.91 2.26
N ASP A 42 4.98 -5.51 3.00
CA ASP A 42 4.62 -6.35 4.14
C ASP A 42 3.94 -5.54 5.24
N LEU A 43 4.42 -4.31 5.48
CA LEU A 43 3.78 -3.43 6.44
C LEU A 43 2.36 -3.06 5.99
N ILE A 44 2.17 -2.76 4.71
CA ILE A 44 0.86 -2.45 4.15
C ILE A 44 -0.08 -3.64 4.35
N ASP A 45 0.39 -4.85 4.07
CA ASP A 45 -0.42 -6.05 4.27
C ASP A 45 -0.88 -6.18 5.72
N SER A 46 -0.03 -5.79 6.68
CA SER A 46 -0.40 -5.88 8.09
C SER A 46 -1.57 -4.95 8.44
N TYR A 47 -1.71 -3.84 7.73
CA TYR A 47 -2.86 -2.95 7.92
C TYR A 47 -4.11 -3.47 7.21
N LEU A 48 -3.96 -4.11 6.06
CA LEU A 48 -5.10 -4.48 5.21
C LEU A 48 -5.65 -5.88 5.47
N THR A 49 -4.90 -6.72 6.17
CA THR A 49 -5.24 -8.13 6.31
C THR A 49 -6.57 -8.37 7.03
N ASN A 50 -7.05 -7.40 7.80
CA ASN A 50 -8.34 -7.54 8.48
C ASN A 50 -9.53 -7.27 7.58
N ARG A 51 -9.32 -6.65 6.43
CA ARG A 51 -10.42 -6.29 5.52
C ARG A 51 -10.36 -7.01 4.18
N PHE A 52 -9.19 -7.48 3.80
CA PHE A 52 -8.97 -8.08 2.48
C PHE A 52 -8.25 -9.40 2.62
N GLU A 53 -8.57 -10.34 1.75
CA GLU A 53 -7.86 -11.62 1.71
C GLU A 53 -6.49 -11.44 1.05
N MET A 54 -5.46 -11.88 1.72
CA MET A 54 -4.11 -11.81 1.17
C MET A 54 -3.82 -13.01 0.29
N PRO A 55 -3.02 -12.83 -0.76
CA PRO A 55 -2.41 -11.57 -1.17
C PRO A 55 -3.37 -10.70 -1.97
N ILE A 56 -3.11 -9.40 -1.98
CA ILE A 56 -3.82 -8.46 -2.85
C ILE A 56 -3.31 -8.70 -4.28
N LEU A 57 -4.22 -8.83 -5.22
CA LEU A 57 -3.88 -9.21 -6.58
C LEU A 57 -3.75 -8.02 -7.53
N LYS A 58 -4.54 -6.96 -7.31
CA LYS A 58 -4.48 -5.74 -8.12
C LYS A 58 -4.64 -4.52 -7.24
N TRP A 59 -4.00 -3.43 -7.64
CA TRP A 59 -4.06 -2.17 -6.91
C TRP A 59 -3.76 -1.03 -7.89
N GLN A 60 -3.94 0.20 -7.41
CA GLN A 60 -3.72 1.41 -8.18
C GLN A 60 -2.65 2.29 -7.52
N ASN A 61 -2.53 3.52 -7.99
CA ASN A 61 -1.45 4.42 -7.58
C ASN A 61 -1.51 4.84 -6.12
N ASP A 62 -2.68 4.82 -5.49
CA ASP A 62 -2.76 5.18 -4.07
C ASP A 62 -1.97 4.18 -3.22
N LEU A 63 -2.09 2.89 -3.51
CA LEU A 63 -1.35 1.88 -2.78
C LEU A 63 0.14 1.88 -3.17
N SER A 64 0.44 2.01 -4.48
CA SER A 64 1.82 2.09 -4.95
C SER A 64 2.54 3.30 -4.36
N GLY A 65 1.86 4.45 -4.35
CA GLY A 65 2.43 5.67 -3.80
C GLY A 65 2.70 5.57 -2.31
N SER A 66 1.79 4.95 -1.56
CA SER A 66 1.98 4.73 -0.13
C SER A 66 3.16 3.80 0.12
N CYS A 67 3.29 2.75 -0.69
CA CYS A 67 4.42 1.82 -0.59
C CYS A 67 5.74 2.54 -0.85
N ALA A 68 5.79 3.36 -1.91
CA ALA A 68 7.00 4.13 -2.23
C ALA A 68 7.36 5.11 -1.11
N ALA A 69 6.36 5.77 -0.53
CA ALA A 69 6.59 6.72 0.57
C ALA A 69 7.17 6.03 1.80
N ILE A 70 6.65 4.88 2.15
CA ILE A 70 7.14 4.11 3.30
C ILE A 70 8.55 3.59 3.04
N ALA A 71 8.79 3.04 1.85
CA ALA A 71 10.11 2.53 1.50
C ALA A 71 11.16 3.64 1.50
N ALA A 72 10.81 4.81 0.95
CA ALA A 72 11.73 5.94 0.91
C ALA A 72 12.10 6.41 2.31
N TYR A 73 11.12 6.52 3.18
CA TYR A 73 11.37 6.94 4.57
C TYR A 73 12.29 5.94 5.27
N ASN A 74 12.04 4.65 5.12
CA ASN A 74 12.85 3.62 5.78
C ASN A 74 14.29 3.63 5.29
N LEU A 75 14.49 3.86 3.99
CA LEU A 75 15.84 3.95 3.43
C LEU A 75 16.60 5.16 3.98
N LEU A 76 15.93 6.31 4.04
CA LEU A 76 16.59 7.52 4.54
C LEU A 76 16.82 7.46 6.04
N ALA A 77 15.91 6.90 6.81
CA ALA A 77 16.04 6.78 8.26
C ALA A 77 17.30 5.99 8.64
N GLY A 78 17.70 5.04 7.81
CA GLY A 78 18.90 4.26 8.05
C GLY A 78 20.20 4.92 7.60
N ARG A 79 20.13 6.14 7.02
CA ARG A 79 21.30 6.75 6.37
C ARG A 79 21.55 8.20 6.77
N GLY A 80 21.25 8.56 8.00
CA GLY A 80 21.50 9.92 8.46
C GLY A 80 20.48 10.92 7.99
N PHE A 81 19.26 10.49 7.93
CA PHE A 81 18.11 11.30 7.58
C PHE A 81 18.01 12.56 8.45
N ASN A 82 17.79 13.70 7.83
CA ASN A 82 17.67 14.97 8.53
C ASN A 82 16.42 15.71 8.06
N PRO A 83 15.28 15.54 8.73
CA PRO A 83 14.00 16.09 8.29
C PRO A 83 13.78 17.53 8.72
N GLN A 84 14.69 18.42 8.41
CA GLN A 84 14.52 19.84 8.71
C GLN A 84 13.44 20.46 7.82
N ALA A 85 12.77 21.48 8.36
CA ALA A 85 11.71 22.17 7.64
C ALA A 85 12.19 22.68 6.29
N GLY A 86 11.40 22.42 5.26
CA GLY A 86 11.69 22.84 3.90
C GLY A 86 12.68 21.96 3.15
N SER A 87 13.22 20.93 3.77
CA SER A 87 14.16 20.04 3.11
C SER A 87 13.44 18.96 2.31
N ALA A 88 14.17 18.34 1.38
CA ALA A 88 13.65 17.17 0.65
C ALA A 88 13.35 16.02 1.61
N ASP A 89 14.17 15.87 2.67
CA ASP A 89 13.97 14.83 3.67
C ASP A 89 12.68 15.06 4.45
N GLU A 90 12.32 16.32 4.69
CA GLU A 90 11.04 16.62 5.33
C GLU A 90 9.86 16.17 4.47
N GLN A 91 9.96 16.37 3.16
CA GLN A 91 8.89 15.92 2.25
C GLN A 91 8.71 14.41 2.31
N VAL A 92 9.80 13.67 2.39
CA VAL A 92 9.74 12.21 2.52
C VAL A 92 9.06 11.82 3.83
N ARG A 93 9.40 12.50 4.93
CA ARG A 93 8.79 12.23 6.23
C ARG A 93 7.30 12.53 6.21
N LEU A 94 6.91 13.67 5.62
CA LEU A 94 5.50 14.05 5.57
C LEU A 94 4.68 13.06 4.73
N ARG A 95 5.22 12.63 3.59
CA ARG A 95 4.54 11.63 2.77
C ARG A 95 4.42 10.28 3.49
N TYR A 96 5.44 9.92 4.24
CA TYR A 96 5.39 8.71 5.06
C TYR A 96 4.28 8.80 6.11
N GLU A 97 4.21 9.93 6.82
CA GLU A 97 3.19 10.12 7.85
C GLU A 97 1.79 10.10 7.26
N ASP A 98 1.61 10.72 6.09
CA ASP A 98 0.32 10.71 5.40
C ASP A 98 -0.05 9.29 4.96
N ALA A 99 0.93 8.53 4.47
CA ALA A 99 0.69 7.15 4.04
C ALA A 99 0.26 6.28 5.21
N ILE A 100 0.92 6.40 6.34
CA ILE A 100 0.57 5.63 7.54
C ILE A 100 -0.83 6.02 8.03
N ARG A 101 -1.15 7.30 8.04
CA ARG A 101 -2.47 7.78 8.44
C ARG A 101 -3.56 7.19 7.54
N TRP A 102 -3.31 7.23 6.23
CA TRP A 102 -4.24 6.67 5.25
C TRP A 102 -4.43 5.16 5.45
N LEU A 103 -3.34 4.44 5.71
CA LEU A 103 -3.41 2.99 5.95
C LEU A 103 -4.21 2.67 7.22
N LYS A 104 -4.06 3.48 8.26
CA LYS A 104 -4.88 3.32 9.46
C LYS A 104 -6.35 3.53 9.16
N ASP A 105 -6.67 4.51 8.32
CA ASP A 105 -8.05 4.74 7.90
C ASP A 105 -8.56 3.58 7.06
N CYS A 106 -7.73 3.01 6.20
CA CYS A 106 -8.09 1.82 5.43
C CYS A 106 -8.37 0.64 6.35
N ALA A 107 -7.54 0.45 7.37
CA ALA A 107 -7.72 -0.66 8.31
C ALA A 107 -9.05 -0.53 9.08
N ARG A 108 -9.48 0.70 9.34
CA ARG A 108 -10.73 0.96 10.06
C ARG A 108 -11.95 1.06 9.15
N GLY A 109 -11.78 0.96 7.85
CA GLY A 109 -12.88 1.05 6.91
C GLY A 109 -13.29 2.48 6.54
N LEU A 110 -12.52 3.49 6.97
CA LEU A 110 -12.81 4.89 6.65
C LEU A 110 -12.34 5.26 5.24
N ALA A 111 -11.42 4.51 4.69
CA ALA A 111 -10.93 4.68 3.33
C ALA A 111 -10.77 3.30 2.70
N THR A 112 -10.80 3.23 1.38
CA THR A 112 -10.59 1.97 0.66
C THR A 112 -9.64 2.24 -0.50
N PRO A 113 -8.57 1.45 -0.65
CA PRO A 113 -7.67 1.62 -1.79
C PRO A 113 -8.42 1.45 -3.11
N ALA A 114 -8.14 2.32 -4.07
CA ALA A 114 -8.82 2.30 -5.36
C ALA A 114 -8.43 1.05 -6.15
N GLY A 115 -9.39 0.49 -6.86
CA GLY A 115 -9.15 -0.61 -7.79
C GLY A 115 -8.57 -1.86 -7.16
N ILE A 116 -8.73 -2.05 -5.86
CA ILE A 116 -8.14 -3.17 -5.17
C ILE A 116 -8.91 -4.46 -5.49
N VAL A 117 -8.16 -5.52 -5.77
CA VAL A 117 -8.70 -6.86 -5.98
C VAL A 117 -7.92 -7.78 -5.06
N ASP A 118 -8.61 -8.40 -4.11
CA ASP A 118 -7.96 -9.32 -3.18
C ASP A 118 -8.10 -10.77 -3.68
N SER A 119 -7.64 -11.71 -2.88
CA SER A 119 -7.65 -13.12 -3.25
C SER A 119 -8.89 -13.85 -2.78
N THR A 120 -9.95 -13.14 -2.42
CA THR A 120 -11.22 -13.78 -2.03
C THR A 120 -11.66 -14.73 -3.13
N PRO A 121 -11.93 -16.00 -2.82
CA PRO A 121 -12.37 -16.95 -3.84
C PRO A 121 -13.67 -16.50 -4.47
N ALA A 122 -13.79 -16.66 -5.79
CA ALA A 122 -15.01 -16.34 -6.50
C ALA A 122 -16.13 -17.26 -6.02
N VAL A 123 -17.30 -16.68 -5.75
CA VAL A 123 -18.48 -17.47 -5.39
C VAL A 123 -19.05 -18.06 -6.66
N ASP A 124 -19.41 -19.34 -6.61
CA ASP A 124 -20.01 -20.01 -7.75
C ASP A 124 -21.28 -19.25 -8.15
N ALA A 125 -21.38 -18.94 -9.44
CA ALA A 125 -22.51 -18.19 -9.97
C ALA A 125 -23.84 -18.85 -9.66
N GLY A 126 -23.89 -20.15 -9.60
CA GLY A 126 -25.11 -20.85 -9.24
C GLY A 126 -25.55 -20.61 -7.81
N LEU A 127 -24.67 -20.14 -6.96
CA LEU A 127 -24.99 -19.85 -5.58
C LEU A 127 -25.28 -18.37 -5.36
N VAL A 128 -24.88 -17.54 -6.29
CA VAL A 128 -24.92 -16.12 -6.08
C VAL A 128 -26.26 -15.52 -6.30
N GLU A 129 -26.93 -16.01 -7.24
CA GLU A 129 -28.10 -15.41 -7.58
C GLU A 129 -29.14 -15.60 -6.72
N THR A 130 -29.21 -15.16 -5.91
CA THR A 130 -30.29 -15.18 -5.09
C THR A 130 -30.37 -14.02 -4.20
N GLU A 131 -30.24 -13.59 -4.34
CA GLU A 131 -30.20 -13.08 -3.67
C GLU A 131 -30.18 -12.05 -3.24
N SER A 132 -30.33 -11.66 -3.15
CA SER A 132 -30.09 -11.16 -2.69
C SER A 132 -30.07 -10.34 -2.06
N PRO A 133 -30.52 -10.16 -1.96
CA PRO A 133 -30.41 -9.76 -1.33
C PRO A 133 -30.16 -9.05 -0.57
N LEU A 134 -30.62 -8.97 -0.50
CA LEU A 134 -30.42 -8.94 0.18
C LEU A 134 -30.20 -8.28 0.61
N PHE A 135 -30.51 -8.67 0.46
CA PHE A 135 -30.44 -8.78 0.75
C PHE A 135 -30.53 -8.26 0.76
N ASN A 136 -31.05 -8.09 0.92
CA ASN A 136 -31.25 -8.37 0.91
C ASN A 136 -31.38 -7.94 1.10
N THR A 137 -31.77 -7.87 1.26
CA THR A 137 -32.08 -8.17 1.49
C THR A 137 -32.26 -7.79 1.84
N THR A 138 -32.83 -7.87 1.89
CA THR A 138 -33.13 -8.29 2.07
C THR A 138 -33.29 -7.90 2.34
N GLN A 139 -33.61 -8.15 2.39
CA GLN A 139 -33.93 -8.59 2.40
C GLN A 139 -34.21 -8.32 2.57
N LYS A 140 -34.81 -8.17 2.72
CA LYS A 140 -35.18 -8.62 2.77
C LYS A 140 -35.43 -8.53 3.16
N ARG A 141 -36.16 -8.48 3.10
CA ARG A 141 -36.43 -9.04 3.41
C ARG A 141 -36.58 -9.16 3.95
N GLY A 142 -37.40 -9.04 3.92
CA GLY A 142 -37.48 -9.61 4.41
C GLY A 142 -37.32 -9.69 4.80
N TRP A 143 -37.77 -9.37 4.87
CA TRP A 143 -37.35 -9.64 5.23
C TRP A 143 -37.30 -9.53 5.66
#